data_6aa50f00708498a8b2dd23666bc8ecb5
#
_entry.id   6aa50f00708498a8b2dd23666bc8ecb5
#
_cell.length_a   1.000
_cell.length_b   1.000
_cell.length_c   1.000
_cell.angle_alpha   90.00
_cell.angle_beta   90.00
_cell.angle_gamma   90.00
#
_symmetry.space_group_name_H-M   'P 1'
#
loop_
_entity.id
_entity.type
_entity.pdbx_description
1 polymer ?
#
loop_
_entity_poly.entity_id
_entity_poly.type
_entity_poly.pdbx_seq_one_letter_code
_entity_poly.pdbx_strand_id
1 'polypeptide(L)'
;YIHNRCRRKRQMCIRDRYRIIRDQKIKERVEALGVKLQGDEDRETLLSKEKEYTIARQKIEFALESFYRSASSLVFQLNKRYITRDMSIFRCIDRRFETGEIFIKWDESKDEEWLLLIYIKNNSPDEGIVIEDKTNPEKNISHEFRNIDIFKASDTMVDSLTQLIARKRDKNNN
;
A
#
# COMPACT_ATOMS: atom_id res chain seq x y z
N TYR A 1 12.15 51.33 -33.50
CA TYR A 1 12.52 51.06 -32.08
C TYR A 1 11.30 50.67 -31.19
N ILE A 2 10.12 51.16 -31.44
CA ILE A 2 8.89 50.89 -30.63
C ILE A 2 8.37 49.47 -30.84
N HIS A 3 8.47 48.90 -32.03
CA HIS A 3 7.97 47.57 -32.40
C HIS A 3 8.71 46.43 -31.66
N ASN A 4 10.01 46.55 -31.44
CA ASN A 4 10.81 45.57 -30.74
C ASN A 4 10.55 45.55 -29.23
N ARG A 5 10.18 46.70 -28.64
CA ARG A 5 9.84 46.78 -27.19
C ARG A 5 8.51 46.10 -26.90
N CYS A 6 7.53 46.20 -27.77
CA CYS A 6 6.21 45.56 -27.64
C CYS A 6 6.30 44.04 -27.82
N ARG A 7 7.16 43.54 -28.71
CA ARG A 7 7.40 42.12 -28.94
C ARG A 7 8.09 41.44 -27.72
N ARG A 8 9.09 42.09 -27.10
CA ARG A 8 9.74 41.63 -25.88
C ARG A 8 8.78 41.57 -24.67
N LYS A 9 7.91 42.61 -24.50
CA LYS A 9 6.89 42.60 -23.43
C LYS A 9 5.87 41.45 -23.60
N ARG A 10 5.41 41.20 -24.84
CA ARG A 10 4.49 40.09 -25.13
C ARG A 10 5.14 38.72 -24.88
N GLN A 11 6.39 38.54 -25.28
CA GLN A 11 7.12 37.29 -25.02
C GLN A 11 7.37 37.06 -23.52
N MET A 12 7.67 38.11 -22.74
CA MET A 12 7.76 38.00 -21.27
C MET A 12 6.43 37.60 -20.64
N CYS A 13 5.32 38.23 -21.01
CA CYS A 13 3.99 37.88 -20.46
C CYS A 13 3.58 36.43 -20.80
N ILE A 14 3.91 35.91 -21.99
CA ILE A 14 3.64 34.54 -22.38
C ILE A 14 4.48 33.59 -21.55
N ARG A 15 5.77 33.87 -21.37
CA ARG A 15 6.70 33.04 -20.57
C ARG A 15 6.27 32.99 -19.10
N ASP A 16 5.88 34.11 -18.52
CA ASP A 16 5.42 34.21 -17.12
C ASP A 16 4.11 33.43 -16.93
N ARG A 17 3.17 33.52 -17.88
CA ARG A 17 1.93 32.76 -17.85
C ARG A 17 2.18 31.25 -17.90
N TYR A 18 3.08 30.78 -18.77
CA TYR A 18 3.46 29.36 -18.82
C TYR A 18 4.17 28.90 -17.53
N ARG A 19 4.97 29.77 -16.92
CA ARG A 19 5.62 29.49 -15.62
C ARG A 19 4.57 29.28 -14.52
N ILE A 20 3.61 30.19 -14.39
CA ILE A 20 2.52 30.10 -13.40
C ILE A 20 1.70 28.81 -13.60
N ILE A 21 1.30 28.50 -14.83
CA ILE A 21 0.54 27.28 -15.13
C ILE A 21 1.33 26.03 -14.76
N ARG A 22 2.64 26.01 -15.03
CA ARG A 22 3.51 24.89 -14.68
C ARG A 22 3.65 24.70 -13.18
N ASP A 23 3.83 25.79 -12.46
CA ASP A 23 3.99 25.77 -11.00
C ASP A 23 2.68 25.34 -10.32
N GLN A 24 1.54 25.76 -10.86
CA GLN A 24 0.23 25.32 -10.39
C GLN A 24 0.02 23.81 -10.62
N LYS A 25 0.37 23.27 -11.78
CA LYS A 25 0.31 21.83 -12.05
C LYS A 25 1.21 20.99 -11.13
N ILE A 26 2.37 21.54 -10.73
CA ILE A 26 3.24 20.88 -9.76
C ILE A 26 2.56 20.86 -8.39
N LYS A 27 1.98 21.98 -7.92
CA LYS A 27 1.22 22.05 -6.68
C LYS A 27 0.08 21.03 -6.66
N GLU A 28 -0.74 20.99 -7.70
CA GLU A 28 -1.86 20.03 -7.84
C GLU A 28 -1.39 18.58 -7.75
N ARG A 29 -0.24 18.23 -8.34
CA ARG A 29 0.34 16.88 -8.24
C ARG A 29 0.78 16.54 -6.83
N VAL A 30 1.47 17.46 -6.15
CA VAL A 30 1.95 17.26 -4.78
C VAL A 30 0.78 17.14 -3.80
N GLU A 31 -0.26 17.95 -3.98
CA GLU A 31 -1.51 17.86 -3.21
C GLU A 31 -2.23 16.52 -3.45
N ALA A 32 -2.29 16.05 -4.70
CA ALA A 32 -2.87 14.76 -5.06
C ALA A 32 -2.14 13.57 -4.41
N LEU A 33 -0.85 13.71 -4.07
CA LEU A 33 -0.09 12.73 -3.30
C LEU A 33 -0.39 12.78 -1.80
N GLY A 34 -1.25 13.69 -1.33
CA GLY A 34 -1.60 13.85 0.08
C GLY A 34 -0.56 14.60 0.92
N VAL A 35 0.42 15.24 0.30
CA VAL A 35 1.42 16.06 0.99
C VAL A 35 0.82 17.40 1.35
N LYS A 36 0.83 17.77 2.65
CA LYS A 36 0.33 19.07 3.11
C LYS A 36 1.27 20.18 2.68
N LEU A 37 0.76 21.13 1.90
CA LEU A 37 1.46 22.33 1.48
C LEU A 37 1.15 23.50 2.42
N GLN A 38 2.16 24.31 2.71
CA GLN A 38 2.02 25.51 3.56
C GLN A 38 1.61 26.79 2.78
N GLY A 39 1.37 26.64 1.47
CA GLY A 39 0.75 27.69 0.64
C GLY A 39 1.71 28.58 -0.14
N ASP A 40 2.89 28.87 0.36
CA ASP A 40 3.86 29.79 -0.28
C ASP A 40 5.23 29.11 -0.54
N GLU A 41 5.16 27.87 -1.05
CA GLU A 41 6.35 27.07 -1.29
C GLU A 41 6.94 27.31 -2.68
N ASP A 42 8.26 27.49 -2.72
CA ASP A 42 9.01 27.65 -3.95
C ASP A 42 8.98 26.36 -4.78
N ARG A 43 9.09 26.48 -6.09
CA ARG A 43 9.04 25.37 -7.04
C ARG A 43 10.04 24.26 -6.72
N GLU A 44 11.26 24.63 -6.31
CA GLU A 44 12.30 23.65 -5.94
C GLU A 44 11.90 22.84 -4.70
N THR A 45 11.29 23.50 -3.73
CA THR A 45 10.76 22.86 -2.52
C THR A 45 9.64 21.89 -2.84
N LEU A 46 8.72 22.25 -3.76
CA LEU A 46 7.64 21.38 -4.19
C LEU A 46 8.16 20.13 -4.92
N LEU A 47 9.14 20.29 -5.81
CA LEU A 47 9.77 19.17 -6.52
C LEU A 47 10.58 18.27 -5.57
N SER A 48 11.21 18.83 -4.56
CA SER A 48 11.92 18.09 -3.52
C SER A 48 10.94 17.23 -2.71
N LYS A 49 9.83 17.81 -2.26
CA LYS A 49 8.77 17.08 -1.53
C LYS A 49 8.16 15.96 -2.37
N GLU A 50 7.88 16.22 -3.66
CA GLU A 50 7.38 15.19 -4.59
C GLU A 50 8.36 14.02 -4.69
N LYS A 51 9.66 14.30 -4.83
CA LYS A 51 10.72 13.27 -4.88
C LYS A 51 10.84 12.49 -3.57
N GLU A 52 10.88 13.18 -2.45
CA GLU A 52 10.97 12.55 -1.13
C GLU A 52 9.79 11.61 -0.88
N TYR A 53 8.57 12.08 -1.17
CA TYR A 53 7.37 11.25 -1.06
C TYR A 53 7.44 10.03 -1.97
N THR A 54 7.84 10.21 -3.23
CA THR A 54 7.96 9.11 -4.20
C THR A 54 8.98 8.08 -3.75
N ILE A 55 10.15 8.52 -3.24
CA ILE A 55 11.19 7.61 -2.72
C ILE A 55 10.70 6.87 -1.48
N ALA A 56 10.04 7.56 -0.54
CA ALA A 56 9.49 6.92 0.65
C ALA A 56 8.43 5.87 0.27
N ARG A 57 7.56 6.20 -0.68
CA ARG A 57 6.55 5.27 -1.19
C ARG A 57 7.16 4.03 -1.85
N GLN A 58 8.16 4.22 -2.71
CA GLN A 58 8.87 3.10 -3.36
C GLN A 58 9.56 2.18 -2.35
N LYS A 59 10.13 2.74 -1.26
CA LYS A 59 10.72 1.93 -0.19
C LYS A 59 9.68 1.05 0.51
N ILE A 60 8.49 1.59 0.77
CA ILE A 60 7.36 0.85 1.35
C ILE A 60 6.94 -0.29 0.42
N GLU A 61 6.71 0.00 -0.85
CA GLU A 61 6.31 -0.98 -1.86
C GLU A 61 7.34 -2.11 -1.99
N PHE A 62 8.62 -1.76 -2.02
CA PHE A 62 9.70 -2.73 -2.12
C PHE A 62 9.83 -3.60 -0.86
N ALA A 63 9.70 -3.03 0.32
CA ALA A 63 9.75 -3.78 1.58
C ALA A 63 8.60 -4.80 1.68
N LEU A 64 7.40 -4.45 1.20
CA LEU A 64 6.24 -5.34 1.19
C LEU A 64 6.23 -6.37 0.06
N GLU A 65 7.05 -6.21 -0.98
CA GLU A 65 7.05 -7.09 -2.16
C GLU A 65 7.26 -8.56 -1.79
N SER A 66 8.22 -8.84 -0.93
CA SER A 66 8.52 -10.21 -0.51
C SER A 66 7.40 -10.84 0.33
N PHE A 67 6.76 -10.03 1.19
CA PHE A 67 5.60 -10.47 1.98
C PHE A 67 4.38 -10.72 1.10
N TYR A 68 4.15 -9.88 0.11
CA TYR A 68 3.09 -10.10 -0.88
C TYR A 68 3.28 -11.41 -1.66
N ARG A 69 4.49 -11.67 -2.14
CA ARG A 69 4.79 -12.92 -2.86
C ARG A 69 4.56 -14.14 -1.97
N SER A 70 4.98 -14.06 -0.71
CA SER A 70 4.76 -15.13 0.26
C SER A 70 3.26 -15.34 0.52
N ALA A 71 2.51 -14.28 0.83
CA ALA A 71 1.07 -14.34 1.08
C ALA A 71 0.28 -14.86 -0.12
N SER A 72 0.59 -14.37 -1.32
CA SER A 72 -0.06 -14.80 -2.56
C SER A 72 0.22 -16.27 -2.88
N SER A 73 1.47 -16.72 -2.73
CA SER A 73 1.84 -18.12 -2.90
C SER A 73 1.14 -19.03 -1.89
N LEU A 74 1.08 -18.60 -0.63
CA LEU A 74 0.38 -19.34 0.42
C LEU A 74 -1.11 -19.48 0.11
N VAL A 75 -1.78 -18.39 -0.24
CA VAL A 75 -3.21 -18.41 -0.62
C VAL A 75 -3.45 -19.37 -1.78
N PHE A 76 -2.61 -19.34 -2.82
CA PHE A 76 -2.71 -20.25 -3.94
C PHE A 76 -2.58 -21.73 -3.50
N GLN A 77 -1.60 -22.05 -2.66
CA GLN A 77 -1.37 -23.40 -2.17
C GLN A 77 -2.53 -23.90 -1.29
N LEU A 78 -3.04 -23.05 -0.40
CA LEU A 78 -4.16 -23.39 0.47
C LEU A 78 -5.43 -23.64 -0.33
N ASN A 79 -5.75 -22.77 -1.28
CA ASN A 79 -6.92 -22.93 -2.15
C ASN A 79 -6.84 -24.22 -2.97
N LYS A 80 -5.68 -24.58 -3.47
CA LYS A 80 -5.48 -25.76 -4.30
C LYS A 80 -5.56 -27.08 -3.51
N ARG A 81 -5.05 -27.10 -2.27
CA ARG A 81 -4.84 -28.36 -1.54
C ARG A 81 -5.80 -28.57 -0.39
N TYR A 82 -6.27 -27.50 0.24
CA TYR A 82 -6.98 -27.60 1.51
C TYR A 82 -8.41 -27.07 1.48
N ILE A 83 -8.79 -26.27 0.49
CA ILE A 83 -10.16 -25.78 0.33
C ILE A 83 -11.00 -26.82 -0.42
N THR A 84 -12.07 -27.28 0.20
CA THR A 84 -13.05 -28.19 -0.39
C THR A 84 -14.12 -27.41 -1.18
N ARG A 85 -14.95 -28.13 -1.98
CA ARG A 85 -15.98 -27.51 -2.83
C ARG A 85 -17.03 -26.72 -2.04
N ASP A 86 -17.23 -27.05 -0.77
CA ASP A 86 -18.23 -26.42 0.12
C ASP A 86 -17.67 -25.25 0.93
N MET A 87 -16.43 -24.88 0.68
CA MET A 87 -15.76 -23.79 1.36
C MET A 87 -15.45 -22.66 0.40
N SER A 88 -15.59 -21.42 0.89
CA SER A 88 -15.15 -20.23 0.15
C SER A 88 -13.62 -20.25 0.00
N ILE A 89 -13.13 -19.73 -1.11
CA ILE A 89 -11.69 -19.61 -1.37
C ILE A 89 -11.09 -18.37 -0.70
N PHE A 90 -9.81 -18.42 -0.39
CA PHE A 90 -9.08 -17.24 0.04
C PHE A 90 -8.70 -16.37 -1.15
N ARG A 91 -8.70 -15.07 -0.92
CA ARG A 91 -8.19 -14.07 -1.86
C ARG A 91 -7.16 -13.19 -1.18
N CYS A 92 -6.01 -13.00 -1.84
CA CYS A 92 -4.99 -12.04 -1.44
C CYS A 92 -5.20 -10.76 -2.24
N ILE A 93 -5.42 -9.65 -1.55
CA ILE A 93 -5.63 -8.32 -2.13
C ILE A 93 -4.38 -7.48 -1.94
N ASP A 94 -3.88 -6.93 -3.03
CA ASP A 94 -2.71 -6.07 -3.06
C ASP A 94 -3.13 -4.60 -3.15
N ARG A 95 -2.95 -3.85 -2.08
CA ARG A 95 -3.12 -2.40 -2.02
C ARG A 95 -1.83 -1.66 -1.68
N ARG A 96 -0.68 -2.28 -1.95
CA ARG A 96 0.63 -1.67 -1.68
C ARG A 96 0.80 -0.32 -2.38
N PHE A 97 0.24 -0.19 -3.59
CA PHE A 97 0.34 1.02 -4.39
C PHE A 97 -0.65 2.12 -3.99
N GLU A 98 -1.70 1.78 -3.27
CA GLU A 98 -2.74 2.70 -2.83
C GLU A 98 -2.55 3.10 -1.37
N THR A 99 -2.68 2.15 -0.45
CA THR A 99 -2.65 2.37 1.00
C THR A 99 -1.38 1.85 1.67
N GLY A 100 -0.57 1.03 0.98
CA GLY A 100 0.62 0.40 1.56
C GLY A 100 0.29 -0.85 2.37
N GLU A 101 -0.82 -1.53 2.04
CA GLU A 101 -1.34 -2.68 2.77
C GLU A 101 -1.54 -3.88 1.85
N ILE A 102 -1.47 -5.07 2.43
CA ILE A 102 -1.83 -6.33 1.79
C ILE A 102 -2.77 -7.04 2.75
N PHE A 103 -3.84 -7.62 2.25
CA PHE A 103 -4.71 -8.40 3.12
C PHE A 103 -5.24 -9.67 2.46
N ILE A 104 -5.52 -10.66 3.31
CA ILE A 104 -6.12 -11.94 2.92
C ILE A 104 -7.54 -11.96 3.49
N LYS A 105 -8.51 -12.30 2.64
CA LYS A 105 -9.91 -12.42 3.01
C LYS A 105 -10.54 -13.65 2.34
N TRP A 106 -11.76 -13.99 2.74
CA TRP A 106 -12.59 -14.88 1.95
C TRP A 106 -13.08 -14.16 0.69
N ASP A 107 -13.19 -14.84 -0.43
CA ASP A 107 -13.63 -14.24 -1.70
C ASP A 107 -14.99 -13.57 -1.60
N GLU A 108 -15.92 -14.17 -0.86
CA GLU A 108 -17.29 -13.68 -0.67
C GLU A 108 -17.39 -12.53 0.34
N SER A 109 -16.38 -12.35 1.21
CA SER A 109 -16.37 -11.31 2.23
C SER A 109 -16.06 -9.93 1.66
N LYS A 110 -16.53 -8.89 2.35
CA LYS A 110 -16.13 -7.51 2.06
C LYS A 110 -14.67 -7.27 2.39
N ASP A 111 -14.08 -6.22 1.84
CA ASP A 111 -12.68 -5.86 2.08
C ASP A 111 -12.41 -5.49 3.54
N GLU A 112 -13.42 -5.02 4.26
CA GLU A 112 -13.35 -4.69 5.69
C GLU A 112 -13.28 -5.93 6.59
N GLU A 113 -13.73 -7.09 6.08
CA GLU A 113 -13.75 -8.38 6.77
C GLU A 113 -12.51 -9.22 6.45
N TRP A 114 -11.34 -8.58 6.51
CA TRP A 114 -10.09 -9.28 6.28
C TRP A 114 -9.72 -10.22 7.44
N LEU A 115 -8.99 -11.27 7.10
CA LEU A 115 -8.50 -12.29 8.03
C LEU A 115 -7.08 -11.99 8.51
N LEU A 116 -6.20 -11.68 7.57
CA LEU A 116 -4.83 -11.24 7.83
C LEU A 116 -4.60 -9.90 7.13
N LEU A 117 -4.03 -8.94 7.84
CA LEU A 117 -3.62 -7.63 7.31
C LEU A 117 -2.13 -7.45 7.51
N ILE A 118 -1.41 -7.13 6.45
CA ILE A 118 0.04 -6.94 6.44
C ILE A 118 0.32 -5.50 6.05
N TYR A 119 1.02 -4.75 6.88
CA TYR A 119 1.41 -3.36 6.62
C TYR A 119 2.72 -3.00 7.31
N ILE A 120 3.30 -1.87 6.91
CA ILE A 120 4.52 -1.34 7.54
C ILE A 120 4.15 -0.48 8.74
N LYS A 121 4.80 -0.73 9.87
CA LYS A 121 4.62 0.02 11.11
C LYS A 121 4.96 1.50 10.89
N ASN A 122 4.03 2.40 11.26
CA ASN A 122 4.17 3.85 11.13
C ASN A 122 4.56 4.36 9.73
N ASN A 123 4.31 3.59 8.67
CA ASN A 123 4.78 3.87 7.31
C ASN A 123 6.31 4.05 7.20
N SER A 124 7.07 3.53 8.15
CA SER A 124 8.53 3.57 8.17
C SER A 124 9.08 2.17 7.90
N PRO A 125 9.74 1.93 6.74
CA PRO A 125 10.28 0.61 6.39
C PRO A 125 11.30 0.06 7.39
N ASP A 126 11.92 0.94 8.17
CA ASP A 126 12.95 0.59 9.16
C ASP A 126 12.33 0.05 10.47
N GLU A 127 11.08 0.37 10.75
CA GLU A 127 10.37 -0.06 11.97
C GLU A 127 9.80 -1.48 11.90
N GLY A 128 9.80 -2.09 10.73
CA GLY A 128 9.34 -3.45 10.51
C GLY A 128 7.93 -3.55 9.94
N ILE A 129 7.48 -4.78 9.82
CA ILE A 129 6.20 -5.15 9.22
C ILE A 129 5.31 -5.76 10.29
N VAL A 130 4.05 -5.35 10.29
CA VAL A 130 3.02 -5.85 11.19
C VAL A 130 2.07 -6.75 10.43
N ILE A 131 1.78 -7.90 11.02
CA ILE A 131 0.71 -8.81 10.56
C ILE A 131 -0.35 -8.86 11.65
N GLU A 132 -1.50 -8.30 11.35
CA GLU A 132 -2.68 -8.43 12.20
C GLU A 132 -3.48 -9.67 11.82
N ASP A 133 -3.81 -10.48 12.80
CA ASP A 133 -4.53 -11.75 12.66
C ASP A 133 -5.91 -11.66 13.32
N LYS A 134 -6.96 -11.71 12.49
CA LYS A 134 -8.37 -11.82 12.89
C LYS A 134 -8.98 -13.19 12.59
N THR A 135 -8.16 -14.20 12.30
CA THR A 135 -8.67 -15.55 12.03
C THR A 135 -9.38 -16.15 13.23
N ASN A 136 -9.01 -15.74 14.45
CA ASN A 136 -9.69 -16.13 15.68
C ASN A 136 -10.63 -15.00 16.13
N PRO A 137 -11.96 -15.20 16.14
CA PRO A 137 -12.91 -14.18 16.54
C PRO A 137 -12.76 -13.71 18.01
N GLU A 138 -12.13 -14.52 18.85
CA GLU A 138 -11.94 -14.20 20.28
C GLU A 138 -10.66 -13.41 20.57
N LYS A 139 -9.69 -13.41 19.64
CA LYS A 139 -8.38 -12.78 19.84
C LYS A 139 -7.90 -12.14 18.54
N ASN A 140 -7.83 -10.83 18.51
CA ASN A 140 -7.02 -10.13 17.52
C ASN A 140 -5.57 -10.15 17.99
N ILE A 141 -4.68 -10.78 17.22
CA ILE A 141 -3.26 -10.89 17.53
C ILE A 141 -2.49 -10.06 16.52
N SER A 142 -1.56 -9.28 17.00
CA SER A 142 -0.64 -8.50 16.15
C SER A 142 0.77 -9.06 16.31
N HIS A 143 1.38 -9.40 15.19
CA HIS A 143 2.75 -9.92 15.13
C HIS A 143 3.64 -8.90 14.43
N GLU A 144 4.77 -8.56 15.05
CA GLU A 144 5.76 -7.65 14.48
C GLU A 144 6.96 -8.46 13.93
N PHE A 145 7.35 -8.18 12.69
CA PHE A 145 8.47 -8.82 12.01
C PHE A 145 9.42 -7.76 11.44
N ARG A 146 10.71 -8.09 11.40
CA ARG A 146 11.67 -7.30 10.63
C ARG A 146 11.52 -7.65 9.15
N ASN A 147 11.95 -6.75 8.27
CA ASN A 147 11.90 -6.95 6.82
C ASN A 147 12.61 -8.23 6.33
N ILE A 148 13.56 -8.74 7.11
CA ILE A 148 14.31 -9.97 6.81
C ILE A 148 13.65 -11.25 7.36
N ASP A 149 12.71 -11.14 8.29
CA ASP A 149 12.08 -12.28 8.98
C ASP A 149 10.89 -12.87 8.20
N ILE A 150 10.96 -12.86 6.87
CA ILE A 150 9.86 -13.28 5.99
C ILE A 150 9.45 -14.74 6.19
N PHE A 151 10.40 -15.62 6.51
CA PHE A 151 10.09 -17.02 6.76
C PHE A 151 9.25 -17.20 8.03
N LYS A 152 9.59 -16.50 9.11
CA LYS A 152 8.79 -16.52 10.34
C LYS A 152 7.40 -15.94 10.14
N ALA A 153 7.30 -14.87 9.37
CA ALA A 153 6.03 -14.27 9.00
C ALA A 153 5.19 -15.25 8.16
N SER A 154 5.82 -15.94 7.22
CA SER A 154 5.17 -16.98 6.41
C SER A 154 4.63 -18.12 7.27
N ASP A 155 5.42 -18.63 8.21
CA ASP A 155 5.00 -19.68 9.13
C ASP A 155 3.81 -19.24 9.97
N THR A 156 3.84 -18.01 10.51
CA THR A 156 2.71 -17.44 11.26
C THR A 156 1.43 -17.36 10.41
N MET A 157 1.54 -16.91 9.16
CA MET A 157 0.38 -16.87 8.24
C MET A 157 -0.15 -18.27 7.93
N VAL A 158 0.73 -19.25 7.72
CA VAL A 158 0.36 -20.66 7.50
C VAL A 158 -0.40 -21.21 8.70
N ASP A 159 0.13 -21.02 9.89
CA ASP A 159 -0.48 -21.52 11.12
C ASP A 159 -1.87 -20.90 11.33
N SER A 160 -2.00 -19.60 11.18
CA SER A 160 -3.28 -18.89 11.36
C SER A 160 -4.34 -19.37 10.37
N LEU A 161 -4.00 -19.47 9.08
CA LEU A 161 -4.95 -19.86 8.04
C LEU A 161 -5.29 -21.36 8.10
N THR A 162 -4.33 -22.22 8.42
CA THR A 162 -4.58 -23.66 8.56
C THR A 162 -5.46 -23.98 9.77
N GLN A 163 -5.27 -23.29 10.90
CA GLN A 163 -6.16 -23.39 12.06
C GLN A 163 -7.59 -22.89 11.74
N LEU A 164 -7.70 -21.84 10.95
CA LEU A 164 -9.01 -21.35 10.50
C LEU A 164 -9.73 -22.38 9.63
N ILE A 165 -9.02 -23.02 8.68
CA ILE A 165 -9.56 -24.08 7.84
C ILE A 165 -10.04 -25.26 8.69
N ALA A 166 -9.23 -25.70 9.66
CA ALA A 166 -9.57 -26.80 10.56
C ALA A 166 -10.87 -26.49 11.31
N ARG A 167 -10.97 -25.31 11.95
CA ARG A 167 -12.18 -24.86 12.66
C ARG A 167 -13.43 -24.80 11.76
N LYS A 168 -13.29 -24.39 10.50
CA LYS A 168 -14.40 -24.37 9.55
C LYS A 168 -14.84 -25.78 9.16
N ARG A 169 -13.90 -26.71 8.95
CA ARG A 169 -14.21 -28.11 8.65
C ARG A 169 -14.97 -28.79 9.79
N ASP A 170 -14.54 -28.58 11.02
CA ASP A 170 -15.19 -29.15 12.21
C ASP A 170 -16.64 -28.65 12.35
N LYS A 171 -16.88 -27.36 12.02
CA LYS A 171 -18.24 -26.80 12.03
C LYS A 171 -19.14 -27.34 10.93
N ASN A 172 -18.60 -27.73 9.78
CA ASN A 172 -19.37 -28.28 8.68
C ASN A 172 -19.66 -29.79 8.84
N ASN A 173 -18.89 -30.48 9.71
CA ASN A 173 -19.06 -31.89 9.99
C ASN A 173 -19.97 -32.19 11.20
N ASN A 174 -20.38 -31.18 11.94
CA ASN A 174 -21.35 -31.25 13.04
C ASN A 174 -22.72 -30.68 12.63
#